data_e3411f22b56ad6e84df506e228e8d3cd
#
_entry.id   e3411f22b56ad6e84df506e228e8d3cd
#
_cell.length_a   1.000
_cell.length_b   1.000
_cell.length_c   1.000
_cell.angle_alpha   90.00
_cell.angle_beta   90.00
_cell.angle_gamma   90.00
#
_symmetry.space_group_name_H-M   'P 1'
#
loop_
_entity.id
_entity.type
_entity.pdbx_description
1 polymer ?
#
loop_
_entity_poly.entity_id
_entity_poly.type
_entity_poly.pdbx_seq_one_letter_code
_entity_poly.pdbx_strand_id
1 'polypeptide(L)'
;MLLFVPMIATPSETRLNLTQGVTEISGKVYDLHMLIFYICCAIGVVVFGVMFYSIIRHRKSRGVKAAHFHESTKVEILWTIIPIIILVLMAIPATKTLIAMEDTSQDDLTITVTGSQWKWHYRYFNHDVAFYSFLTTSQKQIEGSEQKGEHYLLEVDNPLVVPVNRKIRFLMTSDDVIHSWWVPDFAVKKDAVPGFINEAWTKIDKPGIYRGQCAELCGRNHGFMPIVVQALPEDEFDTWLAKQEQMAAAKKAEQEKALGKTLSMDELMALGEKVYNDRCAVCHQVNGEGMANVFPAMKGSPIATGDLLQHIDIVINGKTGTAMQAFANQLNEEELAAVVTYERNAWGNDTGDAVQASDIKQVLTNGTLPDENNAQANTQSSSSSETNATPDTSVTSNSKATPETMDSQPEAQ
;
A
#
# COMPACT_ATOMS: atom_id res chain seq x y z
N MET A 1 7.77 28.24 -52.44
CA MET A 1 7.30 26.85 -52.32
C MET A 1 8.02 26.26 -51.13
N LEU A 2 7.44 26.44 -49.92
CA LEU A 2 7.98 25.92 -48.66
C LEU A 2 7.52 24.46 -48.54
N LEU A 3 8.47 23.55 -48.56
CA LEU A 3 8.24 22.14 -48.27
C LEU A 3 7.89 21.98 -46.79
N PHE A 4 6.63 21.74 -46.50
CA PHE A 4 6.19 21.23 -45.20
C PHE A 4 6.69 19.77 -45.06
N VAL A 5 7.74 19.55 -44.32
CA VAL A 5 8.12 18.21 -43.85
C VAL A 5 7.19 17.90 -42.69
N PRO A 6 6.30 16.90 -42.76
CA PRO A 6 5.53 16.49 -41.61
C PRO A 6 6.51 15.92 -40.58
N MET A 7 6.59 16.54 -39.42
CA MET A 7 7.19 15.93 -38.23
C MET A 7 6.39 14.65 -37.94
N ILE A 8 6.91 13.52 -38.37
CA ILE A 8 6.40 12.22 -37.92
C ILE A 8 6.77 12.16 -36.45
N ALA A 9 5.76 12.35 -35.59
CA ALA A 9 5.90 12.02 -34.16
C ALA A 9 6.33 10.54 -34.13
N THR A 10 7.53 10.30 -33.62
CA THR A 10 7.97 8.94 -33.33
C THR A 10 6.96 8.35 -32.35
N PRO A 11 6.30 7.23 -32.67
CA PRO A 11 5.42 6.58 -31.70
C PRO A 11 6.31 6.27 -30.49
N SER A 12 5.81 6.58 -29.27
CA SER A 12 6.42 6.07 -28.07
C SER A 12 6.66 4.58 -28.31
N GLU A 13 7.91 4.10 -28.08
CA GLU A 13 8.25 2.71 -28.33
C GLU A 13 7.25 1.83 -27.59
N THR A 14 6.29 1.28 -28.33
CA THR A 14 5.38 0.26 -27.81
C THR A 14 6.26 -0.96 -27.53
N ARG A 15 6.67 -1.11 -26.27
CA ARG A 15 7.43 -2.28 -25.82
C ARG A 15 6.49 -3.48 -25.90
N LEU A 16 6.59 -4.23 -26.99
CA LEU A 16 5.80 -5.44 -27.22
C LEU A 16 6.36 -6.67 -26.48
N ASN A 17 7.54 -6.55 -25.90
CA ASN A 17 8.22 -7.61 -25.16
C ASN A 17 8.33 -7.26 -23.67
N LEU A 18 8.66 -8.26 -22.84
CA LEU A 18 9.01 -8.07 -21.44
C LEU A 18 10.21 -7.10 -21.32
N THR A 19 10.21 -6.24 -20.32
CA THR A 19 11.36 -5.37 -20.02
C THR A 19 12.55 -6.22 -19.54
N GLN A 20 13.76 -5.85 -19.92
CA GLN A 20 14.97 -6.47 -19.33
C GLN A 20 15.15 -6.09 -17.87
N GLY A 21 14.58 -4.92 -17.48
CA GLY A 21 14.68 -4.40 -16.14
C GLY A 21 16.09 -3.93 -15.76
N VAL A 22 16.28 -3.75 -14.45
CA VAL A 22 17.49 -3.14 -13.88
C VAL A 22 18.01 -3.91 -12.66
N THR A 23 17.66 -5.19 -12.56
CA THR A 23 18.07 -6.08 -11.47
C THR A 23 18.60 -7.40 -12.03
N GLU A 24 19.44 -8.11 -11.26
CA GLU A 24 19.88 -9.44 -11.65
C GLU A 24 18.70 -10.41 -11.87
N ILE A 25 17.67 -10.31 -11.02
CA ILE A 25 16.47 -11.14 -11.13
C ILE A 25 15.69 -10.81 -12.41
N SER A 26 15.50 -9.51 -12.73
CA SER A 26 14.80 -9.13 -13.96
C SER A 26 15.53 -9.62 -15.23
N GLY A 27 16.86 -9.62 -15.22
CA GLY A 27 17.65 -10.23 -16.27
C GLY A 27 17.40 -11.73 -16.42
N LYS A 28 17.43 -12.49 -15.32
CA LYS A 28 17.15 -13.95 -15.32
C LYS A 28 15.72 -14.26 -15.79
N VAL A 29 14.75 -13.47 -15.37
CA VAL A 29 13.34 -13.61 -15.80
C VAL A 29 13.20 -13.32 -17.29
N TYR A 30 13.87 -12.27 -17.79
CA TYR A 30 13.89 -11.96 -19.22
C TYR A 30 14.51 -13.07 -20.06
N ASP A 31 15.67 -13.61 -19.66
CA ASP A 31 16.35 -14.70 -20.37
C ASP A 31 15.49 -15.97 -20.41
N LEU A 32 14.84 -16.29 -19.29
CA LEU A 32 13.89 -17.42 -19.21
C LEU A 32 12.68 -17.19 -20.13
N HIS A 33 12.12 -15.99 -20.13
CA HIS A 33 11.02 -15.61 -21.03
C HIS A 33 11.42 -15.79 -22.50
N MET A 34 12.59 -15.28 -22.89
CA MET A 34 13.08 -15.38 -24.27
C MET A 34 13.34 -16.83 -24.69
N LEU A 35 13.90 -17.66 -23.78
CA LEU A 35 14.08 -19.09 -24.03
C LEU A 35 12.74 -19.77 -24.35
N ILE A 36 11.74 -19.54 -23.50
CA ILE A 36 10.39 -20.09 -23.66
C ILE A 36 9.76 -19.59 -24.96
N PHE A 37 9.89 -18.29 -25.25
CA PHE A 37 9.37 -17.67 -26.46
C PHE A 37 9.96 -18.31 -27.74
N TYR A 38 11.28 -18.54 -27.81
CA TYR A 38 11.90 -19.20 -28.96
C TYR A 38 11.44 -20.66 -29.12
N ILE A 39 11.27 -21.40 -28.02
CA ILE A 39 10.72 -22.76 -28.07
C ILE A 39 9.30 -22.71 -28.62
N CYS A 40 8.44 -21.80 -28.15
CA CYS A 40 7.06 -21.63 -28.64
C CYS A 40 7.04 -21.27 -30.12
N CYS A 41 7.93 -20.37 -30.58
CA CYS A 41 8.07 -20.04 -32.00
C CYS A 41 8.46 -21.25 -32.84
N ALA A 42 9.43 -22.05 -32.38
CA ALA A 42 9.85 -23.25 -33.09
C ALA A 42 8.71 -24.28 -33.20
N ILE A 43 7.96 -24.53 -32.13
CA ILE A 43 6.75 -25.37 -32.13
C ILE A 43 5.71 -24.81 -33.10
N GLY A 44 5.46 -23.51 -33.05
CA GLY A 44 4.52 -22.83 -33.96
C GLY A 44 4.90 -23.01 -35.43
N VAL A 45 6.17 -22.81 -35.78
CA VAL A 45 6.65 -23.01 -37.16
C VAL A 45 6.43 -24.45 -37.63
N VAL A 46 6.73 -25.45 -36.79
CA VAL A 46 6.54 -26.87 -37.12
C VAL A 46 5.05 -27.19 -37.30
N VAL A 47 4.21 -26.84 -36.31
CA VAL A 47 2.78 -27.18 -36.32
C VAL A 47 2.05 -26.48 -37.46
N PHE A 48 2.19 -25.14 -37.59
CA PHE A 48 1.56 -24.40 -38.67
C PHE A 48 2.15 -24.75 -40.02
N GLY A 49 3.46 -25.05 -40.12
CA GLY A 49 4.11 -25.50 -41.34
C GLY A 49 3.49 -26.82 -41.85
N VAL A 50 3.33 -27.80 -41.00
CA VAL A 50 2.66 -29.10 -41.35
C VAL A 50 1.19 -28.85 -41.72
N MET A 51 0.51 -28.02 -40.96
CA MET A 51 -0.91 -27.67 -41.22
C MET A 51 -1.06 -27.01 -42.60
N PHE A 52 -0.32 -25.95 -42.90
CA PHE A 52 -0.40 -25.26 -44.20
C PHE A 52 0.05 -26.16 -45.36
N TYR A 53 1.11 -26.97 -45.17
CA TYR A 53 1.52 -27.95 -46.13
C TYR A 53 0.36 -28.90 -46.45
N SER A 54 -0.30 -29.46 -45.42
CA SER A 54 -1.46 -30.33 -45.61
C SER A 54 -2.61 -29.69 -46.33
N ILE A 55 -2.97 -28.45 -45.95
CA ILE A 55 -4.05 -27.69 -46.59
C ILE A 55 -3.74 -27.43 -48.08
N ILE A 56 -2.53 -27.06 -48.42
CA ILE A 56 -2.13 -26.76 -49.80
C ILE A 56 -1.97 -28.03 -50.61
N ARG A 57 -1.35 -29.09 -50.07
CA ARG A 57 -0.99 -30.32 -50.78
C ARG A 57 -2.20 -31.22 -50.98
N HIS A 58 -3.10 -31.30 -50.02
CA HIS A 58 -4.22 -32.24 -50.01
C HIS A 58 -5.59 -31.57 -50.29
N ARG A 59 -5.59 -30.34 -50.82
CA ARG A 59 -6.83 -29.64 -51.17
C ARG A 59 -7.65 -30.43 -52.25
N LYS A 60 -8.96 -30.45 -52.15
CA LYS A 60 -9.89 -31.15 -53.05
C LYS A 60 -9.66 -30.82 -54.55
N SER A 61 -9.29 -29.58 -54.88
CA SER A 61 -9.01 -29.14 -56.27
C SER A 61 -7.80 -29.84 -56.91
N ARG A 62 -6.96 -30.52 -56.16
CA ARG A 62 -5.84 -31.32 -56.69
C ARG A 62 -6.20 -32.81 -56.92
N GLY A 63 -7.45 -33.23 -56.70
CA GLY A 63 -7.93 -34.59 -56.93
C GLY A 63 -7.28 -35.64 -55.99
N VAL A 64 -6.67 -35.22 -54.88
CA VAL A 64 -6.03 -36.11 -53.94
C VAL A 64 -7.08 -36.94 -53.21
N LYS A 65 -6.98 -38.27 -53.24
CA LYS A 65 -7.86 -39.16 -52.47
C LYS A 65 -7.44 -39.18 -51.01
N ALA A 66 -8.43 -39.14 -50.09
CA ALA A 66 -8.16 -39.26 -48.67
C ALA A 66 -7.53 -40.62 -48.32
N ALA A 67 -6.54 -40.64 -47.47
CA ALA A 67 -5.96 -41.85 -46.93
C ALA A 67 -6.89 -42.45 -45.86
N HIS A 68 -7.02 -43.78 -45.84
CA HIS A 68 -7.82 -44.50 -44.87
C HIS A 68 -6.93 -44.99 -43.73
N PHE A 69 -6.45 -44.08 -42.88
CA PHE A 69 -5.80 -44.48 -41.63
C PHE A 69 -6.65 -43.97 -40.45
N HIS A 70 -6.68 -44.70 -39.35
CA HIS A 70 -7.47 -44.35 -38.19
C HIS A 70 -6.60 -43.99 -36.99
N GLU A 71 -5.42 -44.59 -36.88
CA GLU A 71 -4.50 -44.42 -35.76
C GLU A 71 -3.05 -44.65 -36.18
N SER A 72 -2.11 -44.13 -35.39
CA SER A 72 -0.69 -44.42 -35.51
C SER A 72 0.00 -44.30 -34.17
N THR A 73 0.13 -45.40 -33.46
CA THR A 73 0.76 -45.48 -32.13
C THR A 73 2.15 -44.84 -32.09
N LYS A 74 2.93 -44.94 -33.17
CA LYS A 74 4.25 -44.26 -33.25
C LYS A 74 4.16 -42.75 -33.20
N VAL A 75 3.21 -42.19 -33.93
CA VAL A 75 2.97 -40.71 -33.94
C VAL A 75 2.41 -40.27 -32.60
N GLU A 76 1.53 -41.05 -31.99
CA GLU A 76 0.93 -40.79 -30.68
C GLU A 76 2.02 -40.75 -29.58
N ILE A 77 2.91 -41.73 -29.56
CA ILE A 77 4.05 -41.73 -28.65
C ILE A 77 4.93 -40.50 -28.89
N LEU A 78 5.22 -40.17 -30.16
CA LEU A 78 6.08 -39.06 -30.49
C LEU A 78 5.54 -37.72 -29.99
N TRP A 79 4.25 -37.41 -30.27
CA TRP A 79 3.64 -36.13 -29.82
C TRP A 79 3.37 -36.08 -28.33
N THR A 80 3.42 -37.21 -27.61
CA THR A 80 3.36 -37.23 -26.15
C THR A 80 4.73 -37.03 -25.52
N ILE A 81 5.75 -37.76 -26.00
CA ILE A 81 7.08 -37.74 -25.39
C ILE A 81 7.82 -36.44 -25.64
N ILE A 82 7.74 -35.84 -26.84
CA ILE A 82 8.44 -34.58 -27.17
C ILE A 82 8.02 -33.44 -26.25
N PRO A 83 6.72 -33.12 -26.06
CA PRO A 83 6.31 -32.10 -25.11
C PRO A 83 6.75 -32.38 -23.67
N ILE A 84 6.71 -33.59 -23.20
CA ILE A 84 7.18 -33.96 -21.86
C ILE A 84 8.67 -33.63 -21.71
N ILE A 85 9.50 -33.98 -22.69
CA ILE A 85 10.93 -33.67 -22.66
C ILE A 85 11.13 -32.14 -22.64
N ILE A 86 10.41 -31.39 -23.47
CA ILE A 86 10.50 -29.91 -23.50
C ILE A 86 10.14 -29.33 -22.13
N LEU A 87 9.03 -29.78 -21.53
CA LEU A 87 8.59 -29.30 -20.20
C LEU A 87 9.63 -29.59 -19.12
N VAL A 88 10.21 -30.78 -19.09
CA VAL A 88 11.25 -31.17 -18.12
C VAL A 88 12.49 -30.28 -18.29
N LEU A 89 12.93 -30.05 -19.53
CA LEU A 89 14.08 -29.20 -19.80
C LEU A 89 13.84 -27.73 -19.42
N MET A 90 12.60 -27.23 -19.58
CA MET A 90 12.22 -25.88 -19.18
C MET A 90 12.05 -25.75 -17.65
N ALA A 91 11.62 -26.79 -16.96
CA ALA A 91 11.42 -26.77 -15.51
C ALA A 91 12.72 -26.50 -14.75
N ILE A 92 13.86 -26.96 -15.25
CA ILE A 92 15.16 -26.78 -14.59
C ILE A 92 15.54 -25.30 -14.44
N PRO A 93 15.64 -24.48 -15.50
CA PRO A 93 15.96 -23.06 -15.38
C PRO A 93 14.85 -22.28 -14.67
N ALA A 94 13.58 -22.62 -14.88
CA ALA A 94 12.45 -21.98 -14.20
C ALA A 94 12.53 -22.17 -12.68
N THR A 95 12.78 -23.38 -12.19
CA THR A 95 12.93 -23.67 -10.76
C THR A 95 14.13 -22.93 -10.15
N LYS A 96 15.27 -22.85 -10.85
CA LYS A 96 16.45 -22.09 -10.39
C LYS A 96 16.13 -20.60 -10.24
N THR A 97 15.43 -20.03 -11.21
CA THR A 97 15.01 -18.61 -11.15
C THR A 97 14.03 -18.38 -10.00
N LEU A 98 13.05 -19.26 -9.82
CA LEU A 98 12.09 -19.18 -8.72
C LEU A 98 12.78 -19.24 -7.34
N ILE A 99 13.69 -20.17 -7.12
CA ILE A 99 14.45 -20.27 -5.86
C ILE A 99 15.25 -18.99 -5.62
N ALA A 100 15.86 -18.39 -6.66
CA ALA A 100 16.58 -17.14 -6.53
C ALA A 100 15.64 -15.96 -6.19
N MET A 101 14.42 -15.93 -6.71
CA MET A 101 13.41 -14.90 -6.41
C MET A 101 12.89 -14.98 -4.97
N GLU A 102 12.83 -16.17 -4.38
CA GLU A 102 12.30 -16.41 -3.03
C GLU A 102 13.40 -16.32 -1.94
N ASP A 103 14.68 -16.13 -2.30
CA ASP A 103 15.77 -15.98 -1.33
C ASP A 103 15.80 -14.55 -0.75
N THR A 104 15.03 -14.32 0.30
CA THR A 104 14.98 -13.04 1.02
C THR A 104 16.06 -12.91 2.11
N SER A 105 17.00 -13.85 2.23
CA SER A 105 18.06 -13.83 3.23
C SER A 105 19.10 -12.72 2.98
N GLN A 106 19.77 -12.28 4.04
CA GLN A 106 20.88 -11.32 4.01
C GLN A 106 20.52 -9.99 3.32
N ASP A 107 19.40 -9.40 3.75
CA ASP A 107 19.01 -8.07 3.30
C ASP A 107 19.79 -6.96 4.01
N ASP A 108 20.08 -5.88 3.27
CA ASP A 108 20.76 -4.67 3.76
C ASP A 108 19.74 -3.62 4.24
N LEU A 109 18.50 -3.71 3.77
CA LEU A 109 17.41 -2.79 4.09
C LEU A 109 16.08 -3.53 4.00
N THR A 110 15.27 -3.43 5.05
CA THR A 110 13.89 -3.95 5.05
C THR A 110 12.89 -2.80 4.99
N ILE A 111 11.89 -2.90 4.12
CA ILE A 111 10.79 -1.92 3.97
C ILE A 111 9.46 -2.65 4.07
N THR A 112 8.59 -2.20 4.96
CA THR A 112 7.19 -2.65 5.00
C THR A 112 6.39 -1.86 3.99
N VAL A 113 5.63 -2.57 3.17
CA VAL A 113 4.72 -2.04 2.15
C VAL A 113 3.30 -2.46 2.50
N THR A 114 2.46 -1.51 2.85
CA THR A 114 1.06 -1.77 3.17
C THR A 114 0.16 -1.18 2.10
N GLY A 115 -0.68 -2.03 1.49
CA GLY A 115 -1.70 -1.60 0.54
C GLY A 115 -2.98 -1.18 1.27
N SER A 116 -3.61 -0.12 0.82
CA SER A 116 -4.95 0.30 1.25
C SER A 116 -5.69 0.91 0.08
N GLN A 117 -7.01 0.99 0.11
CA GLN A 117 -7.84 1.61 -0.94
C GLN A 117 -7.76 3.14 -0.88
N TRP A 118 -7.09 3.86 -1.76
CA TRP A 118 -6.23 3.42 -2.86
C TRP A 118 -4.93 4.18 -2.77
N LYS A 119 -3.99 3.66 -2.01
CA LYS A 119 -2.69 4.24 -1.68
C LYS A 119 -1.73 3.17 -1.22
N TRP A 120 -0.45 3.52 -1.18
CA TRP A 120 0.57 2.71 -0.56
C TRP A 120 1.11 3.40 0.68
N HIS A 121 1.43 2.62 1.73
CA HIS A 121 2.15 3.07 2.91
C HIS A 121 3.50 2.37 2.97
N TYR A 122 4.56 3.14 3.09
CA TYR A 122 5.93 2.64 3.20
C TYR A 122 6.48 2.95 4.58
N ARG A 123 7.13 1.97 5.21
CA ARG A 123 7.82 2.12 6.48
C ARG A 123 9.19 1.45 6.41
N TYR A 124 10.25 2.20 6.68
CA TYR A 124 11.61 1.71 6.73
C TYR A 124 11.86 1.05 8.08
N PHE A 125 12.15 -0.25 8.06
CA PHE A 125 12.36 -1.04 9.27
C PHE A 125 13.61 -0.54 10.00
N ASN A 126 13.55 -0.42 11.34
CA ASN A 126 14.58 0.17 12.20
C ASN A 126 14.86 1.68 11.97
N HIS A 127 14.03 2.38 11.21
CA HIS A 127 14.08 3.82 11.00
C HIS A 127 12.73 4.45 11.33
N ASP A 128 12.75 5.63 11.94
CA ASP A 128 11.53 6.40 12.21
C ASP A 128 11.03 7.12 10.94
N VAL A 129 11.03 6.40 9.82
CA VAL A 129 10.59 6.93 8.52
C VAL A 129 9.43 6.11 8.00
N ALA A 130 8.28 6.75 7.90
CA ALA A 130 7.08 6.18 7.31
C ALA A 130 6.25 7.27 6.62
N PHE A 131 5.65 6.95 5.48
CA PHE A 131 4.79 7.88 4.74
C PHE A 131 3.82 7.17 3.82
N TYR A 132 2.74 7.87 3.49
CA TYR A 132 1.79 7.46 2.46
C TYR A 132 2.20 8.01 1.10
N SER A 133 1.86 7.27 0.07
CA SER A 133 2.10 7.59 -1.34
C SER A 133 0.75 7.60 -2.07
N PHE A 134 0.36 8.76 -2.57
CA PHE A 134 -0.91 8.99 -3.25
C PHE A 134 -0.70 9.40 -4.70
N LEU A 135 -1.68 9.09 -5.55
CA LEU A 135 -1.73 9.57 -6.94
C LEU A 135 -1.75 11.11 -6.98
N THR A 136 -0.92 11.70 -7.86
CA THR A 136 -0.90 13.15 -8.10
C THR A 136 -1.66 13.60 -9.34
N THR A 137 -2.14 12.68 -10.17
CA THR A 137 -2.94 13.03 -11.36
C THR A 137 -4.19 13.80 -10.96
N SER A 138 -4.36 15.00 -11.52
CA SER A 138 -5.47 15.88 -11.19
C SER A 138 -6.82 15.30 -11.63
N GLN A 139 -7.89 15.64 -10.89
CA GLN A 139 -9.25 15.26 -11.26
C GLN A 139 -9.62 15.73 -12.68
N LYS A 140 -9.15 16.92 -13.10
CA LYS A 140 -9.36 17.47 -14.43
C LYS A 140 -8.74 16.63 -15.54
N GLN A 141 -7.54 16.07 -15.29
CA GLN A 141 -6.90 15.13 -16.23
C GLN A 141 -7.67 13.81 -16.29
N ILE A 142 -8.19 13.32 -15.16
CA ILE A 142 -8.99 12.08 -15.08
C ILE A 142 -10.28 12.24 -15.86
N GLU A 143 -10.98 13.37 -15.73
CA GLU A 143 -12.21 13.71 -16.43
C GLU A 143 -12.01 14.10 -17.92
N GLY A 144 -10.74 14.27 -18.33
CA GLY A 144 -10.41 14.64 -19.72
C GLY A 144 -10.60 16.12 -20.05
N SER A 145 -10.82 16.99 -19.05
CA SER A 145 -10.90 18.45 -19.22
C SER A 145 -9.53 19.13 -19.29
N GLU A 146 -8.46 18.40 -18.94
CA GLU A 146 -7.06 18.82 -19.02
C GLU A 146 -6.24 17.77 -19.78
N GLN A 147 -5.17 18.19 -20.45
CA GLN A 147 -4.31 17.29 -21.21
C GLN A 147 -3.59 16.31 -20.28
N LYS A 148 -3.61 15.02 -20.63
CA LYS A 148 -2.89 13.97 -19.90
C LYS A 148 -1.39 14.11 -20.11
N GLY A 149 -0.61 14.05 -19.00
CA GLY A 149 0.83 14.02 -19.03
C GLY A 149 1.40 12.68 -19.54
N GLU A 150 2.71 12.65 -19.79
CA GLU A 150 3.44 11.45 -20.25
C GLU A 150 3.24 10.25 -19.32
N HIS A 151 3.25 10.50 -18.02
CA HIS A 151 3.09 9.48 -16.98
C HIS A 151 1.69 9.53 -16.32
N TYR A 152 0.65 9.72 -17.12
CA TYR A 152 -0.73 9.74 -16.66
C TYR A 152 -1.07 8.52 -15.79
N LEU A 153 -1.57 8.75 -14.58
CA LEU A 153 -1.88 7.76 -13.55
C LEU A 153 -0.65 6.96 -13.02
N LEU A 154 0.57 7.44 -13.25
CA LEU A 154 1.81 6.77 -12.84
C LEU A 154 2.75 7.67 -12.03
N GLU A 155 2.25 8.78 -11.46
CA GLU A 155 3.00 9.69 -10.59
C GLU A 155 2.38 9.77 -9.20
N VAL A 156 3.23 9.93 -8.19
CA VAL A 156 2.83 10.02 -6.79
C VAL A 156 3.43 11.26 -6.11
N ASP A 157 2.84 11.67 -4.99
CA ASP A 157 3.32 12.77 -4.16
C ASP A 157 4.61 12.41 -3.41
N ASN A 158 4.71 11.17 -2.90
CA ASN A 158 5.84 10.67 -2.14
C ASN A 158 6.36 9.37 -2.75
N PRO A 159 7.38 9.38 -3.61
CA PRO A 159 7.98 8.17 -4.15
C PRO A 159 8.69 7.36 -3.05
N LEU A 160 8.70 6.04 -3.20
CA LEU A 160 9.54 5.16 -2.40
C LEU A 160 11.01 5.38 -2.80
N VAL A 161 11.85 5.79 -1.86
CA VAL A 161 13.27 6.05 -2.12
C VAL A 161 14.10 4.87 -1.63
N VAL A 162 15.00 4.36 -2.47
CA VAL A 162 15.81 3.17 -2.16
C VAL A 162 17.25 3.34 -2.66
N PRO A 163 18.25 2.69 -2.02
CA PRO A 163 19.61 2.71 -2.52
C PRO A 163 19.80 1.73 -3.67
N VAL A 164 20.73 2.04 -4.60
CA VAL A 164 21.24 1.06 -5.54
C VAL A 164 22.27 0.13 -4.88
N ASN A 165 22.52 -1.01 -5.49
CA ASN A 165 23.54 -2.02 -5.10
C ASN A 165 23.34 -2.66 -3.71
N ARG A 166 22.30 -2.29 -2.95
CA ARG A 166 21.92 -2.93 -1.67
C ARG A 166 20.76 -3.89 -1.88
N LYS A 167 20.73 -4.98 -1.16
CA LYS A 167 19.62 -5.94 -1.17
C LYS A 167 18.49 -5.41 -0.30
N ILE A 168 17.35 -5.16 -0.92
CA ILE A 168 16.17 -4.59 -0.26
C ILE A 168 15.13 -5.69 -0.13
N ARG A 169 14.69 -5.94 1.10
CA ARG A 169 13.60 -6.85 1.42
C ARG A 169 12.32 -6.07 1.62
N PHE A 170 11.26 -6.51 0.99
CA PHE A 170 9.92 -5.96 1.14
C PHE A 170 9.06 -6.91 1.96
N LEU A 171 8.43 -6.40 3.02
CA LEU A 171 7.38 -7.07 3.79
C LEU A 171 6.04 -6.48 3.36
N MET A 172 5.22 -7.25 2.66
CA MET A 172 4.01 -6.77 2.01
C MET A 172 2.76 -7.30 2.70
N THR A 173 1.87 -6.38 3.07
CA THR A 173 0.56 -6.67 3.69
C THR A 173 -0.48 -5.66 3.22
N SER A 174 -1.72 -5.82 3.65
CA SER A 174 -2.83 -4.90 3.37
C SER A 174 -3.67 -4.67 4.61
N ASP A 175 -4.26 -3.46 4.70
CA ASP A 175 -5.18 -3.09 5.78
C ASP A 175 -6.65 -3.42 5.45
N ASP A 176 -7.00 -3.67 4.17
CA ASP A 176 -8.40 -3.79 3.75
C ASP A 176 -8.67 -4.98 2.80
N VAL A 177 -8.33 -4.86 1.52
CA VAL A 177 -8.53 -5.89 0.49
C VAL A 177 -7.19 -6.36 -0.06
N ILE A 178 -7.19 -7.38 -0.92
CA ILE A 178 -5.95 -7.79 -1.58
C ILE A 178 -5.54 -6.73 -2.60
N HIS A 179 -4.27 -6.32 -2.53
CA HIS A 179 -3.56 -5.52 -3.52
C HIS A 179 -2.36 -6.31 -4.03
N SER A 180 -1.70 -5.85 -5.09
CA SER A 180 -0.44 -6.44 -5.53
C SER A 180 0.57 -5.35 -5.89
N TRP A 181 1.71 -5.34 -5.23
CA TRP A 181 2.78 -4.40 -5.50
C TRP A 181 3.61 -4.89 -6.67
N TRP A 182 3.56 -4.18 -7.79
CA TRP A 182 4.20 -4.59 -9.02
C TRP A 182 5.04 -3.48 -9.64
N VAL A 183 6.35 -3.72 -9.74
CA VAL A 183 7.31 -2.87 -10.47
C VAL A 183 7.99 -3.74 -11.52
N PRO A 184 7.60 -3.62 -12.79
CA PRO A 184 8.10 -4.48 -13.88
C PRO A 184 9.62 -4.50 -14.01
N ASP A 185 10.27 -3.33 -13.90
CA ASP A 185 11.72 -3.20 -14.07
C ASP A 185 12.54 -3.92 -12.97
N PHE A 186 11.91 -4.27 -11.84
CA PHE A 186 12.54 -5.05 -10.76
C PHE A 186 12.25 -6.55 -10.87
N ALA A 187 11.33 -6.95 -11.74
CA ALA A 187 10.69 -8.27 -11.78
C ALA A 187 10.03 -8.65 -10.43
N VAL A 188 9.56 -7.66 -9.68
CA VAL A 188 8.83 -7.85 -8.42
C VAL A 188 7.34 -7.67 -8.70
N LYS A 189 6.57 -8.73 -8.45
CA LYS A 189 5.12 -8.71 -8.35
C LYS A 189 4.74 -9.61 -7.18
N LYS A 190 4.20 -9.01 -6.11
CA LYS A 190 3.85 -9.76 -4.90
C LYS A 190 2.57 -9.20 -4.29
N ASP A 191 1.67 -10.09 -3.90
CA ASP A 191 0.39 -9.70 -3.34
C ASP A 191 0.53 -9.20 -1.90
N ALA A 192 -0.19 -8.14 -1.59
CA ALA A 192 -0.38 -7.59 -0.27
C ALA A 192 -1.74 -8.07 0.24
N VAL A 193 -1.74 -9.05 1.15
CA VAL A 193 -2.95 -9.77 1.59
C VAL A 193 -3.27 -9.41 3.04
N PRO A 194 -4.52 -9.04 3.37
CA PRO A 194 -4.92 -8.74 4.73
C PRO A 194 -4.65 -9.91 5.69
N GLY A 195 -4.00 -9.62 6.81
CA GLY A 195 -3.67 -10.62 7.84
C GLY A 195 -2.49 -11.53 7.51
N PHE A 196 -1.82 -11.35 6.36
CA PHE A 196 -0.61 -12.09 5.99
C PHE A 196 0.52 -11.12 5.65
N ILE A 197 1.75 -11.56 5.85
CA ILE A 197 2.96 -10.84 5.43
C ILE A 197 3.63 -11.68 4.35
N ASN A 198 3.58 -11.21 3.12
CA ASN A 198 4.33 -11.75 2.01
C ASN A 198 5.69 -11.05 1.89
N GLU A 199 6.66 -11.76 1.34
CA GLU A 199 8.02 -11.25 1.17
C GLU A 199 8.44 -11.25 -0.28
N ALA A 200 9.22 -10.25 -0.65
CA ALA A 200 9.96 -10.17 -1.91
C ALA A 200 11.25 -9.41 -1.67
N TRP A 201 12.18 -9.50 -2.61
CA TRP A 201 13.41 -8.73 -2.55
C TRP A 201 13.80 -8.19 -3.93
N THR A 202 14.63 -7.16 -3.92
CA THR A 202 15.26 -6.61 -5.12
C THR A 202 16.66 -6.08 -4.82
N LYS A 203 17.49 -6.01 -5.85
CA LYS A 203 18.76 -5.29 -5.82
C LYS A 203 18.89 -4.55 -7.14
N ILE A 204 18.82 -3.22 -7.07
CA ILE A 204 18.76 -2.34 -8.23
C ILE A 204 20.18 -1.93 -8.62
N ASP A 205 20.55 -2.11 -9.88
CA ASP A 205 21.91 -1.87 -10.35
C ASP A 205 22.13 -0.43 -10.84
N LYS A 206 21.05 0.30 -11.16
CA LYS A 206 21.11 1.63 -11.77
C LYS A 206 20.26 2.64 -11.05
N PRO A 207 20.78 3.85 -10.74
CA PRO A 207 19.96 4.95 -10.26
C PRO A 207 18.89 5.35 -11.29
N GLY A 208 17.72 5.78 -10.83
CA GLY A 208 16.64 6.19 -11.73
C GLY A 208 15.28 6.21 -11.06
N ILE A 209 14.26 6.53 -11.85
CA ILE A 209 12.85 6.51 -11.43
C ILE A 209 12.15 5.36 -12.13
N TYR A 210 11.62 4.44 -11.35
CA TYR A 210 10.95 3.24 -11.81
C TYR A 210 9.48 3.28 -11.42
N ARG A 211 8.61 2.87 -12.35
CA ARG A 211 7.17 2.97 -12.18
C ARG A 211 6.51 1.61 -12.16
N GLY A 212 5.48 1.52 -11.35
CA GLY A 212 4.67 0.33 -11.20
C GLY A 212 3.22 0.71 -10.88
N GLN A 213 2.44 -0.30 -10.62
CA GLN A 213 1.02 -0.12 -10.32
C GLN A 213 0.49 -1.28 -9.48
N CYS A 214 -0.68 -1.09 -8.88
CA CYS A 214 -1.40 -2.19 -8.27
C CYS A 214 -1.80 -3.21 -9.34
N ALA A 215 -1.51 -4.49 -9.12
CA ALA A 215 -1.73 -5.56 -10.09
C ALA A 215 -2.75 -6.62 -9.62
N GLU A 216 -3.52 -6.32 -8.54
CA GLU A 216 -4.65 -7.12 -8.08
C GLU A 216 -5.88 -6.24 -7.92
N LEU A 217 -7.04 -6.69 -8.46
CA LEU A 217 -8.27 -5.87 -8.48
C LEU A 217 -8.75 -5.57 -7.05
N CYS A 218 -8.56 -4.34 -6.63
CA CYS A 218 -8.81 -3.87 -5.28
C CYS A 218 -9.98 -2.87 -5.15
N GLY A 219 -10.87 -2.83 -6.13
CA GLY A 219 -12.07 -2.00 -6.11
C GLY A 219 -12.08 -0.88 -7.14
N ARG A 220 -12.92 0.15 -6.93
CA ARG A 220 -13.26 1.17 -7.93
C ARG A 220 -12.05 1.94 -8.47
N ASN A 221 -11.12 2.32 -7.60
CA ASN A 221 -9.96 3.13 -7.96
C ASN A 221 -8.67 2.27 -8.07
N HIS A 222 -8.82 0.99 -8.45
CA HIS A 222 -7.69 0.06 -8.63
C HIS A 222 -6.56 0.64 -9.51
N GLY A 223 -6.88 1.32 -10.59
CA GLY A 223 -5.90 1.97 -11.47
C GLY A 223 -5.35 3.31 -10.96
N PHE A 224 -5.76 3.77 -9.76
CA PHE A 224 -5.44 5.09 -9.21
C PHE A 224 -4.52 5.02 -7.99
N MET A 225 -3.79 3.93 -7.82
CA MET A 225 -2.76 3.74 -6.80
C MET A 225 -1.44 3.25 -7.42
N PRO A 226 -0.76 4.14 -8.15
CA PRO A 226 0.51 3.82 -8.78
C PRO A 226 1.64 3.65 -7.77
N ILE A 227 2.75 3.12 -8.26
CA ILE A 227 3.99 2.96 -7.53
C ILE A 227 5.07 3.75 -8.26
N VAL A 228 5.80 4.60 -7.54
CA VAL A 228 7.00 5.24 -8.04
C VAL A 228 8.15 4.93 -7.08
N VAL A 229 9.23 4.38 -7.61
CA VAL A 229 10.44 4.09 -6.85
C VAL A 229 11.57 4.94 -7.40
N GLN A 230 12.20 5.72 -6.53
CA GLN A 230 13.40 6.49 -6.82
C GLN A 230 14.62 5.76 -6.26
N ALA A 231 15.42 5.16 -7.14
CA ALA A 231 16.68 4.53 -6.77
C ALA A 231 17.80 5.56 -6.80
N LEU A 232 18.48 5.76 -5.67
CA LEU A 232 19.56 6.72 -5.50
C LEU A 232 20.92 6.03 -5.32
N PRO A 233 22.02 6.70 -5.66
CA PRO A 233 23.34 6.34 -5.16
C PRO A 233 23.34 6.19 -3.64
N GLU A 234 24.18 5.34 -3.09
CA GLU A 234 24.17 4.96 -1.68
C GLU A 234 24.34 6.17 -0.73
N ASP A 235 25.28 7.05 -1.06
CA ASP A 235 25.55 8.27 -0.29
C ASP A 235 24.38 9.30 -0.33
N GLU A 236 23.70 9.40 -1.46
CA GLU A 236 22.52 10.24 -1.61
C GLU A 236 21.34 9.66 -0.84
N PHE A 237 21.17 8.33 -0.86
CA PHE A 237 20.16 7.65 -0.07
C PHE A 237 20.37 7.84 1.43
N ASP A 238 21.58 7.64 1.93
CA ASP A 238 21.89 7.81 3.36
C ASP A 238 21.66 9.26 3.81
N THR A 239 21.99 10.24 2.97
CA THR A 239 21.69 11.66 3.20
C THR A 239 20.18 11.92 3.24
N TRP A 240 19.42 11.35 2.30
CA TRP A 240 17.97 11.45 2.27
C TRP A 240 17.34 10.82 3.50
N LEU A 241 17.78 9.62 3.89
CA LEU A 241 17.25 8.89 5.05
C LEU A 241 17.45 9.67 6.35
N ALA A 242 18.68 10.17 6.59
CA ALA A 242 18.99 11.01 7.74
C ALA A 242 18.13 12.28 7.81
N LYS A 243 17.86 12.91 6.67
CA LYS A 243 16.96 14.06 6.59
C LYS A 243 15.52 13.68 6.95
N GLN A 244 15.02 12.52 6.47
CA GLN A 244 13.68 12.06 6.81
C GLN A 244 13.53 11.77 8.30
N GLU A 245 14.54 11.14 8.93
CA GLU A 245 14.56 10.90 10.38
C GLU A 245 14.52 12.22 11.18
N GLN A 246 15.30 13.22 10.76
CA GLN A 246 15.25 14.54 11.38
C GLN A 246 13.87 15.21 11.24
N MET A 247 13.24 15.10 10.05
CA MET A 247 11.89 15.63 9.83
C MET A 247 10.85 14.89 10.67
N ALA A 248 10.96 13.57 10.79
CA ALA A 248 10.07 12.77 11.64
C ALA A 248 10.20 13.15 13.12
N ALA A 249 11.42 13.31 13.62
CA ALA A 249 11.69 13.75 14.99
C ALA A 249 11.14 15.16 15.26
N ALA A 250 11.34 16.10 14.32
CA ALA A 250 10.80 17.45 14.42
C ALA A 250 9.26 17.46 14.44
N LYS A 251 8.62 16.67 13.55
CA LYS A 251 7.16 16.52 13.50
C LYS A 251 6.61 15.95 14.81
N LYS A 252 7.28 14.93 15.37
CA LYS A 252 6.90 14.34 16.66
C LYS A 252 6.99 15.35 17.80
N ALA A 253 8.06 16.14 17.85
CA ALA A 253 8.23 17.19 18.86
C ALA A 253 7.17 18.31 18.71
N GLU A 254 6.74 18.63 17.49
CA GLU A 254 5.67 19.58 17.24
C GLU A 254 4.30 19.01 17.66
N GLN A 255 4.02 17.77 17.37
CA GLN A 255 2.81 17.07 17.82
C GLN A 255 2.72 17.00 19.35
N GLU A 256 3.82 16.72 20.05
CA GLU A 256 3.86 16.73 21.52
C GLU A 256 3.54 18.14 22.08
N LYS A 257 4.00 19.20 21.42
CA LYS A 257 3.64 20.58 21.80
C LYS A 257 2.18 20.89 21.50
N ALA A 258 1.65 20.41 20.39
CA ALA A 258 0.25 20.62 19.98
C ALA A 258 -0.74 19.96 20.97
N LEU A 259 -0.39 18.82 21.59
CA LEU A 259 -1.20 18.18 22.62
C LEU A 259 -1.48 19.09 23.85
N GLY A 260 -0.60 20.03 24.14
CA GLY A 260 -0.78 21.03 25.21
C GLY A 260 -1.52 22.29 24.79
N LYS A 261 -1.87 22.44 23.50
CA LYS A 261 -2.56 23.64 22.96
C LYS A 261 -4.05 23.35 22.82
N THR A 262 -4.88 24.26 23.33
CA THR A 262 -6.32 24.26 23.05
C THR A 262 -6.58 25.13 21.83
N LEU A 263 -7.18 24.55 20.79
CA LEU A 263 -7.58 25.26 19.58
C LEU A 263 -9.01 25.82 19.75
N SER A 264 -9.24 27.01 19.22
CA SER A 264 -10.57 27.59 19.11
C SER A 264 -11.44 26.81 18.10
N MET A 265 -12.77 26.96 18.19
CA MET A 265 -13.69 26.38 17.22
C MET A 265 -13.33 26.78 15.78
N ASP A 266 -13.00 28.06 15.54
CA ASP A 266 -12.65 28.53 14.20
C ASP A 266 -11.35 27.89 13.65
N GLU A 267 -10.35 27.72 14.51
CA GLU A 267 -9.10 27.03 14.13
C GLU A 267 -9.35 25.54 13.83
N LEU A 268 -10.16 24.87 14.64
CA LEU A 268 -10.56 23.47 14.42
C LEU A 268 -11.36 23.30 13.13
N MET A 269 -12.31 24.18 12.87
CA MET A 269 -13.12 24.16 11.64
C MET A 269 -12.27 24.38 10.39
N ALA A 270 -11.35 25.35 10.41
CA ALA A 270 -10.48 25.62 9.26
C ALA A 270 -9.50 24.47 8.98
N LEU A 271 -8.88 23.88 10.00
CA LEU A 271 -8.01 22.72 9.85
C LEU A 271 -8.82 21.49 9.44
N GLY A 272 -9.98 21.28 10.07
CA GLY A 272 -10.86 20.14 9.82
C GLY A 272 -11.40 20.13 8.38
N GLU A 273 -11.79 21.29 7.83
CA GLU A 273 -12.19 21.42 6.43
C GLU A 273 -11.08 20.98 5.48
N LYS A 274 -9.85 21.41 5.76
CA LYS A 274 -8.69 21.02 4.94
C LYS A 274 -8.47 19.50 4.99
N VAL A 275 -8.43 18.91 6.19
CA VAL A 275 -8.23 17.47 6.38
C VAL A 275 -9.36 16.67 5.72
N TYR A 276 -10.62 17.12 5.89
CA TYR A 276 -11.77 16.49 5.28
C TYR A 276 -11.67 16.47 3.75
N ASN A 277 -11.35 17.61 3.13
CA ASN A 277 -11.22 17.70 1.69
C ASN A 277 -10.07 16.85 1.14
N ASP A 278 -8.99 16.73 1.90
CA ASP A 278 -7.80 15.96 1.50
C ASP A 278 -8.00 14.44 1.68
N ARG A 279 -8.80 13.99 2.65
CA ARG A 279 -8.84 12.58 3.08
C ARG A 279 -10.22 11.93 3.02
N CYS A 280 -11.29 12.66 3.29
CA CYS A 280 -12.64 12.12 3.48
C CYS A 280 -13.55 12.36 2.27
N ALA A 281 -13.41 13.53 1.64
CA ALA A 281 -14.30 13.98 0.56
C ALA A 281 -14.29 13.08 -0.67
N VAL A 282 -13.23 12.31 -0.91
CA VAL A 282 -13.13 11.35 -2.01
C VAL A 282 -14.25 10.28 -1.96
N CYS A 283 -14.69 9.93 -0.76
CA CYS A 283 -15.81 9.01 -0.53
C CYS A 283 -17.08 9.73 -0.10
N HIS A 284 -16.97 10.68 0.85
CA HIS A 284 -18.12 11.34 1.48
C HIS A 284 -18.57 12.62 0.77
N GLN A 285 -17.90 13.00 -0.33
CA GLN A 285 -18.11 14.22 -1.12
C GLN A 285 -17.80 15.51 -0.33
N VAL A 286 -17.42 16.58 -1.01
CA VAL A 286 -17.05 17.88 -0.39
C VAL A 286 -18.20 18.52 0.39
N ASN A 287 -19.44 18.22 0.03
CA ASN A 287 -20.67 18.71 0.67
C ASN A 287 -21.21 17.76 1.76
N GLY A 288 -20.49 16.68 2.09
CA GLY A 288 -20.87 15.71 3.11
C GLY A 288 -22.06 14.83 2.75
N GLU A 289 -22.58 14.85 1.51
CA GLU A 289 -23.79 14.10 1.10
C GLU A 289 -23.51 12.63 0.79
N GLY A 290 -22.23 12.26 0.68
CA GLY A 290 -21.85 10.89 0.38
C GLY A 290 -22.26 10.46 -1.03
N MET A 291 -22.40 9.16 -1.21
CA MET A 291 -22.80 8.55 -2.47
C MET A 291 -23.85 7.47 -2.17
N ALA A 292 -25.07 7.69 -2.64
CA ALA A 292 -26.21 6.81 -2.32
C ALA A 292 -25.87 5.32 -2.57
N ASN A 293 -26.13 4.49 -1.58
CA ASN A 293 -25.88 3.03 -1.56
C ASN A 293 -24.39 2.61 -1.70
N VAL A 294 -23.44 3.56 -1.66
CA VAL A 294 -22.00 3.27 -1.76
C VAL A 294 -21.26 3.82 -0.56
N PHE A 295 -21.36 5.14 -0.32
CA PHE A 295 -20.72 5.80 0.82
C PHE A 295 -21.76 6.63 1.59
N PRO A 296 -21.85 6.48 2.92
CA PRO A 296 -22.86 7.17 3.71
C PRO A 296 -22.64 8.68 3.71
N ALA A 297 -23.73 9.44 3.90
CA ALA A 297 -23.65 10.86 4.14
C ALA A 297 -23.09 11.16 5.52
N MET A 298 -22.27 12.21 5.65
CA MET A 298 -21.83 12.80 6.93
C MET A 298 -22.84 13.88 7.38
N LYS A 299 -23.38 14.62 6.42
CA LYS A 299 -24.45 15.61 6.61
C LYS A 299 -25.70 14.98 7.19
N GLY A 300 -26.12 15.41 8.38
CA GLY A 300 -27.28 14.87 9.08
C GLY A 300 -27.13 13.41 9.53
N SER A 301 -25.93 12.86 9.54
CA SER A 301 -25.65 11.49 9.94
C SER A 301 -25.90 11.29 11.44
N PRO A 302 -26.68 10.27 11.85
CA PRO A 302 -26.84 9.95 13.28
C PRO A 302 -25.52 9.57 13.97
N ILE A 303 -24.52 9.12 13.21
CA ILE A 303 -23.18 8.80 13.73
C ILE A 303 -22.39 10.09 13.92
N ALA A 304 -22.33 10.93 12.88
CA ALA A 304 -21.57 12.18 12.94
C ALA A 304 -22.13 13.20 13.94
N THR A 305 -23.46 13.21 14.18
CA THR A 305 -24.10 14.14 15.11
C THR A 305 -24.54 13.49 16.44
N GLY A 306 -24.33 12.19 16.59
CA GLY A 306 -24.68 11.42 17.78
C GLY A 306 -23.57 11.36 18.83
N ASP A 307 -23.37 10.19 19.42
CA ASP A 307 -22.36 9.95 20.44
C ASP A 307 -20.95 10.28 19.92
N LEU A 308 -20.25 11.15 20.68
CA LEU A 308 -18.93 11.64 20.28
C LEU A 308 -17.87 10.53 20.27
N LEU A 309 -17.88 9.67 21.29
CA LEU A 309 -16.91 8.58 21.38
C LEU A 309 -17.07 7.59 20.21
N GLN A 310 -18.34 7.26 19.87
CA GLN A 310 -18.65 6.39 18.73
C GLN A 310 -18.16 7.01 17.40
N HIS A 311 -18.33 8.33 17.21
CA HIS A 311 -17.86 9.01 16.00
C HIS A 311 -16.34 8.99 15.93
N ILE A 312 -15.65 9.36 17.03
CA ILE A 312 -14.19 9.28 17.13
C ILE A 312 -13.70 7.86 16.84
N ASP A 313 -14.32 6.84 17.45
CA ASP A 313 -13.95 5.44 17.27
C ASP A 313 -13.98 5.01 15.79
N ILE A 314 -15.04 5.39 15.06
CA ILE A 314 -15.15 5.09 13.61
C ILE A 314 -14.06 5.81 12.81
N VAL A 315 -13.73 7.04 13.14
CA VAL A 315 -12.67 7.78 12.43
C VAL A 315 -11.31 7.16 12.72
N ILE A 316 -10.97 6.84 13.98
CA ILE A 316 -9.66 6.30 14.34
C ILE A 316 -9.48 4.84 13.95
N ASN A 317 -10.48 3.98 14.09
CA ASN A 317 -10.39 2.52 13.90
C ASN A 317 -11.01 2.03 12.58
N GLY A 318 -11.74 2.92 11.87
CA GLY A 318 -12.48 2.53 10.68
C GLY A 318 -13.69 1.66 11.01
N LYS A 319 -14.27 1.04 9.99
CA LYS A 319 -15.38 0.10 10.15
C LYS A 319 -15.11 -1.20 9.43
N THR A 320 -14.86 -2.25 10.19
CA THR A 320 -14.56 -3.60 9.67
C THR A 320 -15.62 -4.06 8.65
N GLY A 321 -15.15 -4.62 7.54
CA GLY A 321 -16.00 -5.11 6.44
C GLY A 321 -16.56 -4.01 5.53
N THR A 322 -16.05 -2.78 5.64
CA THR A 322 -16.42 -1.66 4.77
C THR A 322 -15.17 -0.98 4.21
N ALA A 323 -15.35 -0.02 3.28
CA ALA A 323 -14.27 0.82 2.76
C ALA A 323 -13.85 1.96 3.72
N MET A 324 -14.50 2.11 4.89
CA MET A 324 -14.13 3.11 5.89
C MET A 324 -12.87 2.65 6.63
N GLN A 325 -11.75 3.28 6.31
CA GLN A 325 -10.43 2.94 6.83
C GLN A 325 -10.20 3.51 8.23
N ALA A 326 -9.21 2.95 8.94
CA ALA A 326 -8.67 3.52 10.16
C ALA A 326 -7.77 4.73 9.84
N PHE A 327 -8.00 5.86 10.50
CA PHE A 327 -7.21 7.07 10.29
C PHE A 327 -6.20 7.34 11.43
N ALA A 328 -6.19 6.56 12.51
CA ALA A 328 -5.26 6.72 13.63
C ALA A 328 -3.77 6.72 13.22
N ASN A 329 -3.41 5.96 12.18
CA ASN A 329 -2.04 5.90 11.66
C ASN A 329 -1.78 6.87 10.48
N GLN A 330 -2.79 7.63 10.06
CA GLN A 330 -2.74 8.49 8.88
C GLN A 330 -2.77 9.98 9.22
N LEU A 331 -3.44 10.32 10.32
CA LEU A 331 -3.64 11.67 10.84
C LEU A 331 -3.07 11.74 12.25
N ASN A 332 -2.54 12.89 12.63
CA ASN A 332 -2.13 13.14 14.00
C ASN A 332 -3.35 13.53 14.88
N GLU A 333 -3.14 13.62 16.18
CA GLU A 333 -4.22 13.88 17.14
C GLU A 333 -4.92 15.22 16.89
N GLU A 334 -4.18 16.26 16.45
CA GLU A 334 -4.74 17.58 16.12
C GLU A 334 -5.59 17.52 14.84
N GLU A 335 -5.12 16.82 13.81
CA GLU A 335 -5.86 16.61 12.56
C GLU A 335 -7.12 15.75 12.78
N LEU A 336 -7.04 14.71 13.62
CA LEU A 336 -8.19 13.88 14.01
C LEU A 336 -9.23 14.69 14.78
N ALA A 337 -8.79 15.47 15.76
CA ALA A 337 -9.66 16.36 16.52
C ALA A 337 -10.37 17.39 15.63
N ALA A 338 -9.62 18.00 14.74
CA ALA A 338 -10.13 19.02 13.82
C ALA A 338 -11.15 18.44 12.83
N VAL A 339 -10.86 17.26 12.21
CA VAL A 339 -11.79 16.68 11.24
C VAL A 339 -13.07 16.18 11.90
N VAL A 340 -12.99 15.56 13.09
CA VAL A 340 -14.18 15.18 13.86
C VAL A 340 -15.02 16.42 14.22
N THR A 341 -14.38 17.50 14.69
CA THR A 341 -15.06 18.78 14.96
C THR A 341 -15.75 19.32 13.71
N TYR A 342 -15.08 19.30 12.57
CA TYR A 342 -15.63 19.78 11.30
C TYR A 342 -16.84 18.96 10.86
N GLU A 343 -16.76 17.62 10.87
CA GLU A 343 -17.85 16.73 10.48
C GLU A 343 -19.10 16.90 11.37
N ARG A 344 -18.89 17.26 12.64
CA ARG A 344 -19.95 17.50 13.61
C ARG A 344 -20.62 18.87 13.50
N ASN A 345 -19.97 19.83 12.85
CA ASN A 345 -20.45 21.24 12.79
C ASN A 345 -20.59 21.80 11.37
N ALA A 346 -20.27 21.03 10.32
CA ALA A 346 -20.37 21.46 8.93
C ALA A 346 -21.69 21.03 8.27
N TRP A 347 -22.02 21.62 7.11
CA TRP A 347 -23.17 21.30 6.24
C TRP A 347 -24.54 21.34 6.90
N GLY A 348 -24.67 22.05 8.03
CA GLY A 348 -25.90 22.11 8.84
C GLY A 348 -25.94 21.08 9.97
N ASN A 349 -24.90 20.31 10.20
CA ASN A 349 -24.62 19.68 11.48
C ASN A 349 -24.24 20.82 12.45
N ASP A 350 -24.74 20.78 13.68
CA ASP A 350 -24.55 21.82 14.69
C ASP A 350 -24.59 21.17 16.10
N THR A 351 -23.54 20.39 16.40
CA THR A 351 -23.43 19.75 17.72
C THR A 351 -22.79 20.67 18.76
N GLY A 352 -22.01 21.67 18.31
CA GLY A 352 -21.25 22.56 19.18
C GLY A 352 -19.99 21.92 19.76
N ASP A 353 -19.65 20.68 19.44
CA ASP A 353 -18.48 19.99 19.97
C ASP A 353 -17.19 20.56 19.36
N ALA A 354 -16.23 20.89 20.22
CA ALA A 354 -14.89 21.34 19.86
C ALA A 354 -13.85 20.35 20.41
N VAL A 355 -13.66 19.24 19.68
CA VAL A 355 -12.75 18.17 20.08
C VAL A 355 -11.31 18.65 20.04
N GLN A 356 -10.53 18.32 21.08
CA GLN A 356 -9.14 18.72 21.19
C GLN A 356 -8.19 17.53 20.94
N ALA A 357 -6.95 17.82 20.60
CA ALA A 357 -5.91 16.81 20.42
C ALA A 357 -5.70 15.94 21.67
N SER A 358 -5.86 16.53 22.87
CA SER A 358 -5.81 15.82 24.15
C SER A 358 -6.93 14.78 24.28
N ASP A 359 -8.13 15.06 23.78
CA ASP A 359 -9.28 14.14 23.84
C ASP A 359 -9.03 12.94 22.94
N ILE A 360 -8.56 13.17 21.72
CA ILE A 360 -8.16 12.10 20.80
C ILE A 360 -7.04 11.25 21.42
N LYS A 361 -6.02 11.88 22.02
CA LYS A 361 -4.94 11.17 22.70
C LYS A 361 -5.46 10.28 23.82
N GLN A 362 -6.40 10.76 24.59
CA GLN A 362 -7.00 9.97 25.67
C GLN A 362 -7.81 8.79 25.13
N VAL A 363 -8.60 9.00 24.07
CA VAL A 363 -9.34 7.90 23.41
C VAL A 363 -8.37 6.85 22.84
N LEU A 364 -7.30 7.25 22.18
CA LEU A 364 -6.27 6.35 21.65
C LEU A 364 -5.55 5.55 22.76
N THR A 365 -5.43 6.12 23.96
CA THR A 365 -4.69 5.49 25.07
C THR A 365 -5.61 4.64 25.94
N ASN A 366 -6.81 5.12 26.27
CA ASN A 366 -7.70 4.54 27.29
C ASN A 366 -9.05 4.07 26.72
N GLY A 367 -9.38 4.39 25.48
CA GLY A 367 -10.69 4.08 24.88
C GLY A 367 -11.85 4.94 25.41
N THR A 368 -11.58 6.02 26.15
CA THR A 368 -12.59 6.87 26.77
C THR A 368 -12.28 8.34 26.60
N LEU A 369 -13.31 9.19 26.56
CA LEU A 369 -13.14 10.65 26.66
C LEU A 369 -12.80 11.09 28.09
N PRO A 370 -12.21 12.30 28.27
CA PRO A 370 -12.01 12.88 29.59
C PRO A 370 -13.38 13.04 30.29
N ASP A 371 -13.47 12.61 31.57
CA ASP A 371 -14.64 12.92 32.38
C ASP A 371 -14.75 14.43 32.59
N GLU A 372 -15.84 15.06 32.19
CA GLU A 372 -16.10 16.51 32.38
C GLU A 372 -15.94 16.97 33.84
N ASN A 373 -16.08 16.06 34.80
CA ASN A 373 -15.91 16.32 36.22
C ASN A 373 -14.45 16.45 36.69
N ASN A 374 -13.45 16.04 35.87
CA ASN A 374 -12.03 16.11 36.23
C ASN A 374 -11.34 17.40 35.69
N ALA A 375 -11.94 18.09 34.73
CA ALA A 375 -11.41 19.35 34.20
C ALA A 375 -11.54 20.52 35.21
N GLN A 376 -12.51 20.47 36.14
CA GLN A 376 -12.70 21.49 37.18
C GLN A 376 -11.79 21.27 38.40
N ALA A 377 -11.27 20.08 38.66
CA ALA A 377 -10.39 19.79 39.77
C ALA A 377 -8.96 20.34 39.60
N ASN A 378 -8.48 20.50 38.37
CA ASN A 378 -7.12 20.96 38.09
C ASN A 378 -6.97 22.49 38.09
N THR A 379 -8.06 23.25 38.07
CA THR A 379 -8.04 24.72 38.17
C THR A 379 -8.11 25.22 39.61
N GLN A 380 -8.43 24.37 40.60
CA GLN A 380 -8.49 24.73 42.02
C GLN A 380 -7.27 24.32 42.85
N SER A 381 -6.33 23.53 42.34
CA SER A 381 -5.15 23.08 43.11
C SER A 381 -3.92 23.97 43.01
N SER A 382 -3.99 25.15 42.35
CA SER A 382 -2.86 26.08 42.24
C SER A 382 -2.91 27.27 43.19
N SER A 383 -3.82 27.29 44.19
CA SER A 383 -3.88 28.37 45.16
C SER A 383 -4.14 27.87 46.58
N SER A 384 -3.24 27.10 47.17
CA SER A 384 -3.06 27.07 48.63
C SER A 384 -1.93 26.08 48.98
N SER A 385 -0.74 26.59 49.10
CA SER A 385 0.31 25.92 49.90
C SER A 385 1.08 27.00 50.66
N GLU A 386 0.77 27.08 51.91
CA GLU A 386 1.75 27.38 52.97
C GLU A 386 1.06 27.14 54.32
N THR A 387 1.47 26.10 55.05
CA THR A 387 1.97 26.18 56.44
C THR A 387 2.00 24.82 57.12
N ASN A 388 3.21 24.45 57.48
CA ASN A 388 3.72 23.91 58.74
C ASN A 388 3.19 22.65 59.45
N ALA A 389 4.20 21.85 59.78
CA ALA A 389 4.49 21.15 61.05
C ALA A 389 4.26 19.62 61.13
N THR A 390 5.38 18.97 61.20
CA THR A 390 6.02 17.83 61.83
C THR A 390 5.23 16.98 62.88
N PRO A 391 5.82 15.88 63.40
CA PRO A 391 5.41 14.50 63.06
C PRO A 391 4.91 13.74 64.31
N ASP A 392 4.32 12.60 64.16
CA ASP A 392 4.33 11.61 65.27
C ASP A 392 4.33 10.15 64.77
N THR A 393 5.07 9.37 65.43
CA THR A 393 5.45 7.98 65.35
C THR A 393 4.38 7.02 65.82
N SER A 394 4.36 5.79 65.25
CA SER A 394 4.34 4.46 65.94
C SER A 394 3.65 3.42 65.04
N VAL A 395 4.32 2.42 64.62
CA VAL A 395 4.68 1.12 65.15
C VAL A 395 3.64 0.00 64.95
N THR A 396 4.16 -1.08 64.36
CA THR A 396 3.81 -2.51 64.42
C THR A 396 2.53 -2.99 63.66
N SER A 397 2.48 -4.15 63.05
CA SER A 397 3.29 -5.37 62.95
C SER A 397 2.67 -6.38 61.98
N ASN A 398 3.49 -7.17 61.34
CA ASN A 398 3.40 -8.61 61.05
C ASN A 398 2.14 -9.27 60.43
N SER A 399 2.31 -9.94 59.30
CA SER A 399 2.49 -11.42 59.16
C SER A 399 2.39 -11.77 57.65
N LYS A 400 3.38 -12.31 57.03
CA LYS A 400 3.86 -13.66 56.83
C LYS A 400 2.79 -14.66 56.34
N ALA A 401 2.84 -15.04 55.07
CA ALA A 401 2.80 -16.44 54.64
C ALA A 401 3.21 -16.57 53.17
N THR A 402 4.04 -17.53 52.95
CA THR A 402 4.74 -18.02 51.77
C THR A 402 3.91 -19.10 51.04
N PRO A 403 4.44 -19.74 49.98
CA PRO A 403 3.75 -20.02 48.72
C PRO A 403 3.38 -21.50 48.57
N GLU A 404 2.54 -21.80 47.63
CA GLU A 404 2.38 -23.18 47.16
C GLU A 404 2.57 -23.28 45.62
N THR A 405 3.39 -24.25 45.33
CA THR A 405 3.84 -24.80 44.05
C THR A 405 2.89 -25.90 43.52
N MET A 406 3.13 -26.29 42.29
CA MET A 406 2.76 -27.56 41.60
C MET A 406 1.38 -27.55 40.92
N ASP A 407 1.13 -28.15 39.77
CA ASP A 407 1.92 -29.08 38.91
C ASP A 407 1.14 -29.32 37.61
N SER A 408 1.90 -29.70 36.55
CA SER A 408 1.55 -30.67 35.49
C SER A 408 0.45 -30.38 34.45
N GLN A 409 0.95 -30.40 33.20
CA GLN A 409 0.30 -30.88 31.98
C GLN A 409 -0.35 -32.29 32.13
N PRO A 410 -1.20 -32.78 31.18
CA PRO A 410 -0.67 -33.29 29.93
C PRO A 410 -1.52 -33.11 28.63
N GLU A 411 -0.81 -33.27 27.54
CA GLU A 411 -1.04 -33.73 26.18
C GLU A 411 -2.37 -34.35 25.73
N ALA A 412 -2.53 -34.23 24.38
CA ALA A 412 -3.08 -35.16 23.38
C ALA A 412 -4.57 -35.01 22.98
N GLN A 413 -4.87 -34.56 21.81
CA GLN A 413 -4.98 -35.28 20.51
C GLN A 413 -5.17 -34.23 19.38
#